data_9aa3b443ece30e8d37ddcd7fc7c2aaaf
#
_entry.id   9aa3b443ece30e8d37ddcd7fc7c2aaaf
#
_cell.length_a   1.000
_cell.length_b   1.000
_cell.length_c   1.000
_cell.angle_alpha   90.00
_cell.angle_beta   90.00
_cell.angle_gamma   90.00
#
_symmetry.space_group_name_H-M   'P 1'
#
loop_
_entity.id
_entity.type
_entity.pdbx_description
1 polymer ?
#
loop_
_entity_poly.entity_id
_entity_poly.type
_entity_poly.pdbx_seq_one_letter_code
_entity_poly.pdbx_strand_id
1 'polypeptide(L)'
;RIANLMKYGCAFKSNIIEKRFDDSTLNLLNEYYNGNESVYEQIKGVLSVNAPKAWEILAFTFTNKAASELKERLVLRIGEDANDIWAGTFHSICVRILRRNAELLGFTKHFTIYDTDDSKRIMKDCQRLLNIDDKFLPHKSILGEISRAKDSLVSADEYLNLSSGNYREKQIGECYKKYQSLLKNADAMDFDDIIFNTVKLLEENRQIREYYQNK
;
A
#
# COMPACT_ATOMS: atom_id res chain seq x y z
N ARG A 1 0.23 1.46 -20.59
CA ARG A 1 0.91 0.19 -20.27
C ARG A 1 -0.02 -0.80 -19.55
N ILE A 2 -0.73 -0.39 -18.46
CA ILE A 2 -1.69 -1.26 -17.73
C ILE A 2 -2.76 -1.81 -18.68
N ALA A 3 -3.44 -0.96 -19.47
CA ALA A 3 -4.45 -1.40 -20.43
C ALA A 3 -3.92 -2.45 -21.42
N ASN A 4 -2.68 -2.28 -21.90
CA ASN A 4 -2.05 -3.27 -22.77
C ASN A 4 -1.70 -4.56 -22.04
N LEU A 5 -1.30 -4.48 -20.77
CA LEU A 5 -1.05 -5.66 -19.95
C LEU A 5 -2.34 -6.48 -19.73
N MET A 6 -3.46 -5.81 -19.46
CA MET A 6 -4.77 -6.45 -19.33
C MET A 6 -5.27 -7.04 -20.65
N LYS A 7 -4.97 -6.37 -21.78
CA LYS A 7 -5.42 -6.81 -23.08
C LYS A 7 -4.59 -7.97 -23.63
N TYR A 8 -3.28 -7.92 -23.45
CA TYR A 8 -2.33 -8.83 -24.11
C TYR A 8 -1.51 -9.70 -23.16
N GLY A 9 -1.47 -9.35 -21.88
CA GLY A 9 -0.67 -10.07 -20.89
C GLY A 9 0.81 -10.10 -21.26
N CYS A 10 1.42 -11.27 -21.13
CA CYS A 10 2.84 -11.48 -21.46
C CYS A 10 3.12 -11.41 -22.96
N ALA A 11 2.09 -11.47 -23.83
CA ALA A 11 2.27 -11.33 -25.28
C ALA A 11 2.61 -9.90 -25.69
N PHE A 12 2.35 -8.88 -24.86
CA PHE A 12 2.64 -7.50 -25.18
C PHE A 12 4.15 -7.27 -25.43
N LYS A 13 4.53 -6.93 -26.66
CA LYS A 13 5.92 -6.79 -27.13
C LYS A 13 6.76 -8.08 -27.06
N SER A 14 6.13 -9.24 -27.00
CA SER A 14 6.83 -10.52 -27.14
C SER A 14 6.97 -10.90 -28.61
N ASN A 15 8.13 -11.45 -28.98
CA ASN A 15 8.37 -12.07 -30.28
C ASN A 15 8.27 -13.60 -30.20
N ILE A 16 7.82 -14.13 -29.06
CA ILE A 16 7.70 -15.58 -28.82
C ILE A 16 6.30 -16.01 -29.26
N ILE A 17 6.23 -16.98 -30.16
CA ILE A 17 5.00 -17.63 -30.59
C ILE A 17 4.89 -18.94 -29.79
N GLU A 18 3.97 -18.96 -28.82
CA GLU A 18 3.79 -20.13 -27.94
C GLU A 18 2.89 -21.21 -28.54
N LYS A 19 2.11 -20.88 -29.56
CA LYS A 19 1.12 -21.81 -30.18
C LYS A 19 1.16 -21.75 -31.70
N ARG A 20 0.90 -22.89 -32.33
CA ARG A 20 0.57 -22.93 -33.77
C ARG A 20 -0.91 -22.63 -33.93
N PHE A 21 -1.25 -21.80 -34.89
CA PHE A 21 -2.61 -21.40 -35.22
C PHE A 21 -3.02 -22.05 -36.55
N ASP A 22 -4.30 -22.31 -36.69
CA ASP A 22 -4.89 -22.75 -37.97
C ASP A 22 -4.99 -21.57 -38.96
N ASP A 23 -5.21 -21.88 -40.21
CA ASP A 23 -5.27 -20.88 -41.28
C ASP A 23 -6.41 -19.86 -41.07
N SER A 24 -7.53 -20.29 -40.44
CA SER A 24 -8.66 -19.42 -40.16
C SER A 24 -8.25 -18.34 -39.11
N THR A 25 -7.57 -18.75 -38.06
CA THR A 25 -7.04 -17.83 -37.03
C THR A 25 -5.98 -16.89 -37.61
N LEU A 26 -5.09 -17.40 -38.47
CA LEU A 26 -4.08 -16.58 -39.15
C LEU A 26 -4.72 -15.52 -40.04
N ASN A 27 -5.78 -15.84 -40.76
CA ASN A 27 -6.51 -14.88 -41.59
C ASN A 27 -7.13 -13.76 -40.73
N LEU A 28 -7.78 -14.09 -39.62
CA LEU A 28 -8.34 -13.10 -38.68
C LEU A 28 -7.25 -12.21 -38.06
N LEU A 29 -6.09 -12.79 -37.71
CA LEU A 29 -4.94 -12.02 -37.22
C LEU A 29 -4.42 -11.04 -38.27
N ASN A 30 -4.36 -11.45 -39.55
CA ASN A 30 -3.96 -10.58 -40.65
C ASN A 30 -4.99 -9.46 -40.90
N GLU A 31 -6.29 -9.76 -40.82
CA GLU A 31 -7.33 -8.73 -40.92
C GLU A 31 -7.18 -7.69 -39.81
N TYR A 32 -6.98 -8.15 -38.57
CA TYR A 32 -6.77 -7.25 -37.42
C TYR A 32 -5.51 -6.39 -37.58
N TYR A 33 -4.40 -7.01 -38.04
CA TYR A 33 -3.15 -6.28 -38.32
C TYR A 33 -3.34 -5.20 -39.38
N ASN A 34 -4.18 -5.45 -40.38
CA ASN A 34 -4.53 -4.50 -41.44
C ASN A 34 -5.60 -3.47 -41.03
N GLY A 35 -5.97 -3.40 -39.76
CA GLY A 35 -6.85 -2.36 -39.19
C GLY A 35 -8.33 -2.76 -39.06
N ASN A 36 -8.72 -4.00 -39.36
CA ASN A 36 -10.08 -4.45 -39.14
C ASN A 36 -10.31 -4.79 -37.66
N GLU A 37 -10.68 -3.79 -36.86
CA GLU A 37 -10.95 -3.98 -35.44
C GLU A 37 -12.19 -4.83 -35.12
N SER A 38 -13.09 -5.05 -36.08
CA SER A 38 -14.33 -5.83 -35.88
C SER A 38 -14.06 -7.31 -35.56
N VAL A 39 -12.91 -7.84 -35.95
CA VAL A 39 -12.53 -9.24 -35.68
C VAL A 39 -11.87 -9.42 -34.30
N TYR A 40 -11.67 -8.33 -33.55
CA TYR A 40 -10.95 -8.37 -32.25
C TYR A 40 -11.56 -9.39 -31.25
N GLU A 41 -12.87 -9.40 -31.12
CA GLU A 41 -13.54 -10.31 -30.15
C GLU A 41 -13.30 -11.79 -30.48
N GLN A 42 -13.08 -12.13 -31.77
CA GLN A 42 -12.81 -13.50 -32.20
C GLN A 42 -11.37 -13.95 -31.90
N ILE A 43 -10.43 -13.00 -31.89
CA ILE A 43 -8.99 -13.27 -31.73
C ILE A 43 -8.42 -12.85 -30.37
N LYS A 44 -9.19 -12.19 -29.51
CA LYS A 44 -8.68 -11.69 -28.22
C LYS A 44 -8.03 -12.78 -27.36
N GLY A 45 -8.60 -13.99 -27.37
CA GLY A 45 -8.05 -15.14 -26.67
C GLY A 45 -6.70 -15.64 -27.23
N VAL A 46 -6.44 -15.34 -28.50
CA VAL A 46 -5.18 -15.67 -29.19
C VAL A 46 -4.13 -14.59 -28.96
N LEU A 47 -4.56 -13.32 -28.95
CA LEU A 47 -3.69 -12.15 -28.70
C LEU A 47 -3.29 -12.04 -27.23
N SER A 48 -3.98 -12.72 -26.33
CA SER A 48 -3.78 -12.62 -24.89
C SER A 48 -3.06 -13.86 -24.35
N VAL A 49 -1.93 -13.67 -23.69
CA VAL A 49 -1.18 -14.72 -22.99
C VAL A 49 -1.04 -14.33 -21.54
N ASN A 50 -1.68 -15.10 -20.64
CA ASN A 50 -1.63 -14.86 -19.21
C ASN A 50 -1.95 -13.40 -18.84
N ALA A 51 -2.99 -12.82 -19.46
CA ALA A 51 -3.41 -11.46 -19.14
C ALA A 51 -3.97 -11.42 -17.70
N PRO A 52 -3.42 -10.53 -16.83
CA PRO A 52 -3.92 -10.40 -15.49
C PRO A 52 -5.33 -9.81 -15.48
N LYS A 53 -6.14 -10.27 -14.57
CA LYS A 53 -7.43 -9.66 -14.28
C LYS A 53 -7.25 -8.33 -13.57
N ALA A 54 -8.24 -7.45 -13.64
CA ALA A 54 -8.15 -6.11 -13.05
C ALA A 54 -7.76 -6.15 -11.56
N TRP A 55 -8.34 -7.07 -10.78
CA TRP A 55 -8.06 -7.22 -9.34
C TRP A 55 -6.67 -7.81 -9.00
N GLU A 56 -5.94 -8.31 -9.99
CA GLU A 56 -4.56 -8.80 -9.86
C GLU A 56 -3.54 -7.68 -10.14
N ILE A 57 -4.01 -6.47 -10.46
CA ILE A 57 -3.15 -5.34 -10.77
C ILE A 57 -3.10 -4.37 -9.60
N LEU A 58 -1.90 -4.12 -9.12
CA LEU A 58 -1.57 -3.08 -8.17
C LEU A 58 -0.85 -1.92 -8.86
N ALA A 59 -1.42 -0.72 -8.78
CA ALA A 59 -0.83 0.49 -9.32
C ALA A 59 -0.83 1.60 -8.26
N PHE A 60 0.33 2.08 -7.88
CA PHE A 60 0.42 3.14 -6.88
C PHE A 60 1.20 4.36 -7.36
N THR A 61 0.88 5.49 -6.76
CA THR A 61 1.49 6.80 -7.01
C THR A 61 1.81 7.46 -5.66
N PHE A 62 2.60 8.53 -5.69
CA PHE A 62 2.94 9.25 -4.47
C PHE A 62 1.86 10.26 -4.04
N THR A 63 1.03 10.76 -4.97
CA THR A 63 0.06 11.80 -4.67
C THR A 63 -1.37 11.39 -5.01
N ASN A 64 -2.33 11.90 -4.26
CA ASN A 64 -3.75 11.66 -4.51
C ASN A 64 -4.17 12.18 -5.91
N LYS A 65 -3.61 13.31 -6.35
CA LYS A 65 -3.87 13.87 -7.68
C LYS A 65 -3.46 12.88 -8.77
N ALA A 66 -2.23 12.36 -8.71
CA ALA A 66 -1.75 11.38 -9.68
C ALA A 66 -2.55 10.06 -9.61
N ALA A 67 -3.00 9.64 -8.44
CA ALA A 67 -3.86 8.47 -8.28
C ALA A 67 -5.24 8.68 -8.94
N SER A 68 -5.85 9.85 -8.80
CA SER A 68 -7.11 10.20 -9.46
C SER A 68 -6.95 10.25 -10.98
N GLU A 69 -5.92 10.94 -11.48
CA GLU A 69 -5.63 10.98 -12.91
C GLU A 69 -5.37 9.57 -13.49
N LEU A 70 -4.66 8.71 -12.75
CA LEU A 70 -4.43 7.34 -13.18
C LEU A 70 -5.75 6.57 -13.32
N LYS A 71 -6.63 6.68 -12.32
CA LYS A 71 -7.95 6.02 -12.35
C LYS A 71 -8.80 6.51 -13.51
N GLU A 72 -8.91 7.83 -13.70
CA GLU A 72 -9.66 8.42 -14.81
C GLU A 72 -9.16 7.91 -16.17
N ARG A 73 -7.84 7.91 -16.38
CA ARG A 73 -7.23 7.40 -17.61
C ARG A 73 -7.45 5.90 -17.82
N LEU A 74 -7.51 5.12 -16.74
CA LEU A 74 -7.82 3.70 -16.81
C LEU A 74 -9.28 3.49 -17.21
N VAL A 75 -10.22 4.18 -16.57
CA VAL A 75 -11.66 4.11 -16.92
C VAL A 75 -11.88 4.47 -18.39
N LEU A 76 -11.23 5.53 -18.88
CA LEU A 76 -11.35 5.92 -20.30
C LEU A 76 -10.82 4.86 -21.28
N ARG A 77 -9.89 4.00 -20.86
CA ARG A 77 -9.23 3.02 -21.76
C ARG A 77 -9.78 1.61 -21.67
N ILE A 78 -10.25 1.19 -20.49
CA ILE A 78 -10.69 -0.18 -20.22
C ILE A 78 -12.09 -0.26 -19.60
N GLY A 79 -12.79 0.89 -19.49
CA GLY A 79 -14.15 0.93 -18.97
C GLY A 79 -14.24 0.62 -17.47
N GLU A 80 -15.35 0.00 -17.10
CA GLU A 80 -15.68 -0.28 -15.69
C GLU A 80 -14.70 -1.24 -15.01
N ASP A 81 -14.02 -2.12 -15.74
CA ASP A 81 -13.00 -3.01 -15.22
C ASP A 81 -11.87 -2.26 -14.48
N ALA A 82 -11.68 -0.97 -14.80
CA ALA A 82 -10.72 -0.12 -14.11
C ALA A 82 -11.00 0.03 -12.61
N ASN A 83 -12.24 -0.12 -12.17
CA ASN A 83 -12.64 0.03 -10.77
C ASN A 83 -12.11 -1.11 -9.89
N ASP A 84 -11.84 -2.26 -10.47
CA ASP A 84 -11.31 -3.42 -9.75
C ASP A 84 -9.78 -3.37 -9.60
N ILE A 85 -9.11 -2.48 -10.34
CA ILE A 85 -7.67 -2.26 -10.20
C ILE A 85 -7.39 -1.60 -8.84
N TRP A 86 -6.41 -2.14 -8.13
CA TRP A 86 -5.92 -1.51 -6.91
C TRP A 86 -5.03 -0.32 -7.26
N ALA A 87 -5.66 0.79 -7.62
CA ALA A 87 -4.98 2.04 -7.93
C ALA A 87 -5.17 3.06 -6.80
N GLY A 88 -4.07 3.64 -6.32
CA GLY A 88 -4.11 4.60 -5.22
C GLY A 88 -2.73 5.13 -4.83
N THR A 89 -2.68 5.89 -3.73
CA THR A 89 -1.41 6.22 -3.08
C THR A 89 -0.89 5.05 -2.28
N PHE A 90 0.41 5.03 -1.99
CA PHE A 90 1.03 3.97 -1.20
C PHE A 90 0.29 3.76 0.13
N HIS A 91 0.06 4.84 0.88
CA HIS A 91 -0.69 4.79 2.14
C HIS A 91 -2.12 4.27 1.96
N SER A 92 -2.84 4.68 0.90
CA SER A 92 -4.22 4.21 0.69
C SER A 92 -4.31 2.71 0.43
N ILE A 93 -3.31 2.13 -0.23
CA ILE A 93 -3.19 0.69 -0.41
C ILE A 93 -2.90 -0.01 0.92
N CYS A 94 -1.95 0.52 1.71
CA CYS A 94 -1.65 -0.01 3.05
C CYS A 94 -2.89 0.02 3.95
N VAL A 95 -3.63 1.14 3.99
CA VAL A 95 -4.90 1.23 4.74
C VAL A 95 -5.90 0.16 4.30
N ARG A 96 -6.02 -0.09 2.99
CA ARG A 96 -6.92 -1.13 2.47
C ARG A 96 -6.52 -2.53 2.93
N ILE A 97 -5.21 -2.82 3.00
CA ILE A 97 -4.67 -4.09 3.53
C ILE A 97 -4.95 -4.19 5.03
N LEU A 98 -4.64 -3.13 5.78
CA LEU A 98 -4.82 -3.08 7.23
C LEU A 98 -6.28 -3.25 7.62
N ARG A 99 -7.22 -2.53 7.00
CA ARG A 99 -8.65 -2.64 7.34
C ARG A 99 -9.22 -4.06 7.15
N ARG A 100 -8.65 -4.83 6.23
CA ARG A 100 -9.06 -6.23 6.02
C ARG A 100 -8.54 -7.17 7.10
N ASN A 101 -7.46 -6.80 7.77
CA ASN A 101 -6.70 -7.66 8.70
C ASN A 101 -6.45 -6.98 10.05
N ALA A 102 -7.13 -5.89 10.38
CA ALA A 102 -6.87 -5.04 11.53
C ALA A 102 -6.91 -5.81 12.86
N GLU A 103 -7.81 -6.78 12.96
CA GLU A 103 -8.02 -7.60 14.17
C GLU A 103 -6.76 -8.39 14.54
N LEU A 104 -5.93 -8.82 13.59
CA LEU A 104 -4.66 -9.52 13.84
C LEU A 104 -3.62 -8.62 14.52
N LEU A 105 -3.73 -7.31 14.30
CA LEU A 105 -2.91 -6.31 14.97
C LEU A 105 -3.61 -5.74 16.23
N GLY A 106 -4.81 -6.25 16.56
CA GLY A 106 -5.62 -5.82 17.71
C GLY A 106 -6.24 -4.44 17.53
N PHE A 107 -6.56 -4.03 16.31
CA PHE A 107 -7.36 -2.85 15.96
C PHE A 107 -8.71 -3.29 15.40
N THR A 108 -9.69 -2.39 15.41
CA THR A 108 -10.93 -2.64 14.67
C THR A 108 -10.77 -2.32 13.18
N LYS A 109 -11.68 -2.82 12.35
CA LYS A 109 -11.71 -2.47 10.90
C LYS A 109 -11.99 -0.98 10.64
N HIS A 110 -12.43 -0.27 11.67
CA HIS A 110 -12.82 1.13 11.61
C HIS A 110 -11.83 2.07 12.30
N PHE A 111 -10.61 1.58 12.60
CA PHE A 111 -9.59 2.39 13.25
C PHE A 111 -9.48 3.78 12.61
N THR A 112 -9.23 4.78 13.43
CA THR A 112 -9.07 6.18 13.01
C THR A 112 -7.64 6.43 12.55
N ILE A 113 -7.47 7.26 11.52
CA ILE A 113 -6.16 7.74 11.09
C ILE A 113 -5.97 9.14 11.65
N TYR A 114 -5.00 9.30 12.54
CA TYR A 114 -4.66 10.57 13.14
C TYR A 114 -3.75 11.38 12.21
N ASP A 115 -4.11 12.65 12.07
CA ASP A 115 -3.28 13.61 11.35
C ASP A 115 -2.14 14.17 12.22
N THR A 116 -1.40 15.12 11.65
CA THR A 116 -0.26 15.76 12.34
C THR A 116 -0.69 16.52 13.60
N ASP A 117 -1.88 17.10 13.63
CA ASP A 117 -2.35 17.88 14.79
C ASP A 117 -2.90 16.98 15.89
N ASP A 118 -3.55 15.89 15.52
CA ASP A 118 -3.94 14.83 16.45
C ASP A 118 -2.70 14.20 17.10
N SER A 119 -1.70 13.85 16.30
CA SER A 119 -0.42 13.28 16.77
C SER A 119 0.28 14.21 17.76
N LYS A 120 0.31 15.53 17.49
CA LYS A 120 0.87 16.52 18.42
C LYS A 120 0.10 16.60 19.74
N ARG A 121 -1.24 16.52 19.69
CA ARG A 121 -2.11 16.52 20.87
C ARG A 121 -1.79 15.33 21.77
N ILE A 122 -1.79 14.14 21.18
CA ILE A 122 -1.48 12.90 21.91
C ILE A 122 -0.05 12.95 22.49
N MET A 123 0.93 13.48 21.74
CA MET A 123 2.30 13.59 22.26
C MET A 123 2.39 14.53 23.46
N LYS A 124 1.69 15.65 23.46
CA LYS A 124 1.60 16.54 24.63
C LYS A 124 0.95 15.85 25.83
N ASP A 125 -0.05 15.01 25.60
CA ASP A 125 -0.65 14.21 26.67
C ASP A 125 0.36 13.17 27.20
N CYS A 126 1.17 12.54 26.34
CA CYS A 126 2.25 11.65 26.75
C CYS A 126 3.27 12.38 27.65
N GLN A 127 3.72 13.56 27.23
CA GLN A 127 4.68 14.36 28.00
C GLN A 127 4.13 14.72 29.37
N ARG A 128 2.86 15.16 29.45
CA ARG A 128 2.19 15.46 30.72
C ARG A 128 2.11 14.25 31.64
N LEU A 129 1.75 13.08 31.10
CA LEU A 129 1.64 11.83 31.86
C LEU A 129 3.01 11.32 32.36
N LEU A 130 4.08 11.62 31.63
CA LEU A 130 5.45 11.22 31.96
C LEU A 130 6.22 12.31 32.71
N ASN A 131 5.60 13.45 33.02
CA ASN A 131 6.23 14.64 33.62
C ASN A 131 7.46 15.12 32.86
N ILE A 132 7.41 15.13 31.51
CA ILE A 132 8.47 15.61 30.63
C ILE A 132 8.14 17.04 30.20
N ASP A 133 9.07 17.98 30.50
CA ASP A 133 8.90 19.37 30.11
C ASP A 133 9.15 19.56 28.60
N ASP A 134 8.18 20.16 27.90
CA ASP A 134 8.25 20.46 26.45
C ASP A 134 9.42 21.42 26.12
N LYS A 135 9.87 22.25 27.08
CA LYS A 135 11.07 23.12 26.91
C LYS A 135 12.35 22.31 26.85
N PHE A 136 12.44 21.25 27.65
CA PHE A 136 13.60 20.36 27.66
C PHE A 136 13.60 19.40 26.47
N LEU A 137 12.44 18.80 26.17
CA LEU A 137 12.28 17.84 25.08
C LEU A 137 11.03 18.18 24.26
N PRO A 138 11.13 19.03 23.24
CA PRO A 138 9.99 19.48 22.45
C PRO A 138 9.23 18.32 21.79
N HIS A 139 7.90 18.32 21.89
CA HIS A 139 7.04 17.28 21.28
C HIS A 139 7.32 17.05 19.79
N LYS A 140 7.69 18.10 19.05
CA LYS A 140 8.08 17.97 17.63
C LYS A 140 9.35 17.13 17.46
N SER A 141 10.32 17.28 18.35
CA SER A 141 11.55 16.49 18.31
C SER A 141 11.28 15.03 18.63
N ILE A 142 10.40 14.75 19.62
CA ILE A 142 10.00 13.39 19.97
C ILE A 142 9.31 12.74 18.78
N LEU A 143 8.30 13.38 18.19
CA LEU A 143 7.58 12.86 17.03
C LEU A 143 8.50 12.62 15.83
N GLY A 144 9.48 13.52 15.62
CA GLY A 144 10.47 13.32 14.54
C GLY A 144 11.40 12.12 14.76
N GLU A 145 11.78 11.82 16.02
CA GLU A 145 12.54 10.59 16.33
C GLU A 145 11.68 9.33 16.19
N ILE A 146 10.41 9.40 16.63
CA ILE A 146 9.46 8.28 16.46
C ILE A 146 9.22 7.98 14.97
N SER A 147 9.04 9.02 14.15
CA SER A 147 8.89 8.87 12.70
C SER A 147 10.11 8.17 12.09
N ARG A 148 11.33 8.62 12.44
CA ARG A 148 12.57 7.96 11.98
C ARG A 148 12.69 6.51 12.44
N ALA A 149 12.30 6.22 13.67
CA ALA A 149 12.28 4.85 14.20
C ALA A 149 11.30 3.97 13.40
N LYS A 150 10.08 4.46 13.15
CA LYS A 150 9.09 3.75 12.33
C LYS A 150 9.55 3.56 10.88
N ASP A 151 10.17 4.57 10.27
CA ASP A 151 10.76 4.45 8.93
C ASP A 151 11.84 3.37 8.85
N SER A 152 12.56 3.16 9.96
CA SER A 152 13.57 2.11 10.10
C SER A 152 13.00 0.78 10.61
N LEU A 153 11.68 0.68 10.72
CA LEU A 153 10.96 -0.47 11.26
C LEU A 153 11.34 -0.84 12.71
N VAL A 154 11.77 0.14 13.49
CA VAL A 154 12.11 -0.02 14.91
C VAL A 154 10.88 0.26 15.77
N SER A 155 10.43 -0.76 16.49
CA SER A 155 9.31 -0.63 17.45
C SER A 155 9.69 0.17 18.70
N ALA A 156 8.70 0.58 19.48
CA ALA A 156 8.94 1.31 20.72
C ALA A 156 9.75 0.52 21.76
N ASP A 157 9.55 -0.78 21.85
CA ASP A 157 10.30 -1.65 22.77
C ASP A 157 11.75 -1.84 22.30
N GLU A 158 11.96 -2.01 20.99
CA GLU A 158 13.31 -2.09 20.40
C GLU A 158 14.05 -0.75 20.57
N TYR A 159 13.39 0.38 20.32
CA TYR A 159 13.97 1.70 20.52
C TYR A 159 14.45 1.90 21.97
N LEU A 160 13.62 1.52 22.95
CA LEU A 160 13.99 1.55 24.38
C LEU A 160 15.21 0.68 24.69
N ASN A 161 15.28 -0.52 24.14
CA ASN A 161 16.41 -1.44 24.34
C ASN A 161 17.71 -0.86 23.75
N LEU A 162 17.64 -0.20 22.60
CA LEU A 162 18.78 0.44 21.93
C LEU A 162 19.25 1.70 22.67
N SER A 163 18.35 2.36 23.42
CA SER A 163 18.59 3.64 24.11
C SER A 163 19.32 3.52 25.47
N SER A 164 19.88 2.34 25.79
CA SER A 164 20.38 1.99 27.15
C SER A 164 21.53 2.86 27.70
N GLY A 165 22.14 3.73 26.89
CA GLY A 165 23.26 4.59 27.28
C GLY A 165 22.98 6.10 27.30
N ASN A 166 21.82 6.55 26.80
CA ASN A 166 21.51 7.97 26.60
C ASN A 166 20.18 8.33 27.27
N TYR A 167 20.26 9.17 28.31
CA TYR A 167 19.07 9.59 29.07
C TYR A 167 17.99 10.23 28.20
N ARG A 168 18.38 11.09 27.24
CA ARG A 168 17.44 11.73 26.33
C ARG A 168 16.74 10.73 25.41
N GLU A 169 17.50 9.80 24.83
CA GLU A 169 16.94 8.74 24.00
C GLU A 169 16.01 7.82 24.78
N LYS A 170 16.37 7.51 26.03
CA LYS A 170 15.49 6.74 26.92
C LYS A 170 14.16 7.45 27.15
N GLN A 171 14.17 8.77 27.42
CA GLN A 171 12.92 9.52 27.56
C GLN A 171 12.09 9.55 26.27
N ILE A 172 12.74 9.66 25.11
CA ILE A 172 12.05 9.55 23.81
C ILE A 172 11.41 8.16 23.65
N GLY A 173 12.12 7.10 24.00
CA GLY A 173 11.61 5.74 23.96
C GLY A 173 10.41 5.52 24.90
N GLU A 174 10.44 6.10 26.09
CA GLU A 174 9.29 6.07 27.04
C GLU A 174 8.08 6.84 26.44
N CYS A 175 8.33 8.00 25.82
CA CYS A 175 7.30 8.72 25.08
C CYS A 175 6.75 7.90 23.93
N TYR A 176 7.60 7.26 23.16
CA TYR A 176 7.19 6.40 22.02
C TYR A 176 6.29 5.26 22.50
N LYS A 177 6.70 4.55 23.54
CA LYS A 177 5.89 3.47 24.12
C LYS A 177 4.54 3.97 24.64
N LYS A 178 4.52 5.11 25.35
CA LYS A 178 3.29 5.74 25.83
C LYS A 178 2.39 6.20 24.70
N TYR A 179 2.97 6.81 23.66
CA TYR A 179 2.29 7.28 22.47
C TYR A 179 1.58 6.14 21.74
N GLN A 180 2.28 5.03 21.49
CA GLN A 180 1.69 3.85 20.86
C GLN A 180 0.58 3.24 21.71
N SER A 181 0.73 3.23 23.04
CA SER A 181 -0.32 2.78 23.94
C SER A 181 -1.58 3.66 23.86
N LEU A 182 -1.42 4.98 23.79
CA LEU A 182 -2.58 5.89 23.66
C LEU A 182 -3.27 5.76 22.30
N LEU A 183 -2.50 5.66 21.20
CA LEU A 183 -3.06 5.40 19.88
C LEU A 183 -3.84 4.08 19.85
N LYS A 184 -3.27 3.03 20.42
CA LYS A 184 -3.90 1.71 20.50
C LYS A 184 -5.22 1.74 21.28
N ASN A 185 -5.24 2.42 22.44
CA ASN A 185 -6.44 2.56 23.26
C ASN A 185 -7.54 3.38 22.58
N ALA A 186 -7.15 4.30 21.70
CA ALA A 186 -8.08 5.11 20.91
C ALA A 186 -8.51 4.42 19.59
N ASP A 187 -8.11 3.18 19.36
CA ASP A 187 -8.28 2.49 18.07
C ASP A 187 -7.84 3.38 16.91
N ALA A 188 -6.62 3.94 17.02
CA ALA A 188 -6.06 4.88 16.07
C ALA A 188 -4.65 4.51 15.63
N MET A 189 -4.29 4.93 14.43
CA MET A 189 -2.94 4.86 13.85
C MET A 189 -2.56 6.25 13.34
N ASP A 190 -1.30 6.65 13.47
CA ASP A 190 -0.79 7.81 12.74
C ASP A 190 -0.36 7.43 11.31
N PHE A 191 0.14 8.40 10.55
CA PHE A 191 0.55 8.18 9.16
C PHE A 191 1.70 7.17 9.03
N ASP A 192 2.67 7.21 9.93
CA ASP A 192 3.81 6.31 9.90
C ASP A 192 3.40 4.89 10.32
N ASP A 193 2.44 4.76 11.24
CA ASP A 193 1.86 3.47 11.64
C ASP A 193 1.22 2.71 10.49
N ILE A 194 0.68 3.41 9.50
CA ILE A 194 0.04 2.76 8.35
C ILE A 194 1.05 1.88 7.60
N ILE A 195 2.25 2.39 7.35
CA ILE A 195 3.30 1.63 6.67
C ILE A 195 3.91 0.61 7.62
N PHE A 196 4.30 1.05 8.82
CA PHE A 196 4.91 0.21 9.84
C PHE A 196 4.06 -1.04 10.13
N ASN A 197 2.78 -0.86 10.45
CA ASN A 197 1.88 -1.97 10.74
C ASN A 197 1.55 -2.84 9.52
N THR A 198 1.58 -2.29 8.30
CA THR A 198 1.43 -3.11 7.09
C THR A 198 2.62 -4.04 6.90
N VAL A 199 3.85 -3.55 7.08
CA VAL A 199 5.06 -4.38 7.01
C VAL A 199 5.00 -5.46 8.08
N LYS A 200 4.76 -5.08 9.33
CA LYS A 200 4.63 -6.00 10.46
C LYS A 200 3.58 -7.09 10.19
N LEU A 201 2.38 -6.71 9.72
CA LEU A 201 1.33 -7.65 9.36
C LEU A 201 1.82 -8.69 8.34
N LEU A 202 2.50 -8.25 7.29
CA LEU A 202 2.98 -9.11 6.21
C LEU A 202 4.18 -9.99 6.63
N GLU A 203 5.01 -9.52 7.55
CA GLU A 203 6.14 -10.29 8.10
C GLU A 203 5.66 -11.38 9.05
N GLU A 204 4.77 -11.03 9.98
CA GLU A 204 4.29 -11.94 11.01
C GLU A 204 3.23 -12.93 10.51
N ASN A 205 2.53 -12.63 9.40
CA ASN A 205 1.42 -13.44 8.90
C ASN A 205 1.70 -13.97 7.49
N ARG A 206 2.32 -15.14 7.43
CA ARG A 206 2.68 -15.82 6.19
C ARG A 206 1.50 -15.98 5.22
N GLN A 207 0.33 -16.38 5.70
CA GLN A 207 -0.85 -16.60 4.87
C GLN A 207 -1.31 -15.32 4.17
N ILE A 208 -1.29 -14.18 4.90
CA ILE A 208 -1.66 -12.88 4.34
C ILE A 208 -0.63 -12.45 3.31
N ARG A 209 0.66 -12.61 3.63
CA ARG A 209 1.74 -12.30 2.69
C ARG A 209 1.61 -13.11 1.41
N GLU A 210 1.44 -14.44 1.50
CA GLU A 210 1.27 -15.32 0.34
C GLU A 210 0.02 -14.96 -0.46
N TYR A 211 -1.08 -14.59 0.18
CA TYR A 211 -2.29 -14.11 -0.52
C TYR A 211 -1.99 -12.89 -1.41
N TYR A 212 -1.26 -11.89 -0.90
CA TYR A 212 -0.93 -10.70 -1.69
C TYR A 212 0.20 -10.93 -2.70
N GLN A 213 1.12 -11.85 -2.45
CA GLN A 213 2.20 -12.23 -3.37
C GLN A 213 1.67 -12.99 -4.60
N ASN A 214 0.62 -13.78 -4.43
CA ASN A 214 0.04 -14.61 -5.48
C ASN A 214 -1.12 -13.93 -6.20
N LYS A 215 -1.39 -12.68 -5.86
CA LYS A 215 -2.45 -11.90 -6.46
C LYS A 215 -1.93 -10.98 -7.55
#